data_09a7a1cf5415649c77cbbc130a47f05e
#
_entry.id   09a7a1cf5415649c77cbbc130a47f05e
#
_cell.length_a   1.000
_cell.length_b   1.000
_cell.length_c   1.000
_cell.angle_alpha   90.00
_cell.angle_beta   90.00
_cell.angle_gamma   90.00
#
_symmetry.space_group_name_H-M   'P 1'
#
loop_
_entity.id
_entity.type
_entity.pdbx_description
1 polymer ?
#
loop_
_entity_poly.entity_id
_entity_poly.type
_entity_poly.pdbx_seq_one_letter_code
_entity_poly.pdbx_strand_id
1 'polypeptide(L)'
;FFGVAGSLDVRGTPGEVYFRGVRRLDNPGNYPTPIGASSSVDIVRGPASPIYGPAKIGGYLNFNPKSAKVGRGQYLDSPTGQFSYTTGSWDKNVLTAEVGGPGKLAGKELGYYIYAEQENSDSYYRNSETDQTVLQAAFDMDLTENLSVEFGGMYHKYDGNQNAGWNRVTQDLIDNGTYITGNAKPLDA
;
A
#
# COMPACT_ATOMS: atom_id res chain seq x y z
N PHE A 1 -8.16 13.00 4.89
CA PHE A 1 -8.06 14.12 3.98
C PHE A 1 -8.60 13.71 2.62
N PHE A 2 -9.80 14.09 2.25
CA PHE A 2 -10.44 13.89 0.93
C PHE A 2 -10.57 12.45 0.40
N GLY A 3 -10.24 11.40 1.15
CA GLY A 3 -10.24 10.02 0.62
C GLY A 3 -9.26 9.78 -0.54
N VAL A 4 -8.35 10.70 -0.79
CA VAL A 4 -7.33 10.62 -1.84
C VAL A 4 -6.01 10.26 -1.20
N ALA A 5 -5.30 9.29 -1.78
CA ALA A 5 -3.93 9.04 -1.38
C ALA A 5 -3.12 10.33 -1.60
N GLY A 6 -2.63 10.91 -0.53
CA GLY A 6 -1.89 12.16 -0.58
C GLY A 6 -0.61 12.02 -1.41
N SER A 7 -0.22 13.10 -2.08
CA SER A 7 1.13 13.20 -2.62
C SER A 7 2.13 13.23 -1.47
N LEU A 8 3.26 12.56 -1.64
CA LEU A 8 4.31 12.62 -0.64
C LEU A 8 5.01 13.97 -0.70
N ASP A 9 4.96 14.68 0.42
CA ASP A 9 5.74 15.88 0.63
C ASP A 9 6.71 15.69 1.81
N VAL A 10 7.95 15.96 1.57
CA VAL A 10 8.99 15.92 2.59
C VAL A 10 9.48 17.35 2.84
N ARG A 11 9.17 17.89 4.00
CA ARG A 11 9.50 19.28 4.37
C ARG A 11 8.99 20.33 3.36
N GLY A 12 7.76 20.13 2.85
CA GLY A 12 7.17 21.04 1.87
C GLY A 12 7.73 20.92 0.45
N THR A 13 8.52 19.88 0.18
CA THR A 13 9.08 19.59 -1.14
C THR A 13 8.56 18.24 -1.63
N PRO A 14 8.10 18.13 -2.90
CA PRO A 14 7.58 16.90 -3.43
C PRO A 14 8.58 15.73 -3.33
N GLY A 15 8.09 14.60 -2.86
CA GLY A 15 8.81 13.34 -2.76
C GLY A 15 8.26 12.27 -3.71
N GLU A 16 8.83 11.09 -3.63
CA GLU A 16 8.46 9.93 -4.44
C GLU A 16 8.15 8.71 -3.59
N VAL A 17 7.38 7.80 -4.16
CA VAL A 17 7.06 6.52 -3.54
C VAL A 17 7.67 5.40 -4.38
N TYR A 18 8.40 4.54 -3.71
CA TYR A 18 8.98 3.32 -4.27
C TYR A 18 8.36 2.11 -3.61
N PHE A 19 8.26 1.03 -4.35
CA PHE A 19 7.95 -0.28 -3.83
C PHE A 19 9.05 -1.23 -4.28
N ARG A 20 9.78 -1.83 -3.32
CA ARG A 20 10.96 -2.66 -3.57
C ARG A 20 12.00 -1.99 -4.49
N GLY A 21 12.28 -0.71 -4.27
CA GLY A 21 13.23 0.06 -5.06
C GLY A 21 12.75 0.45 -6.47
N VAL A 22 11.54 0.06 -6.86
CA VAL A 22 10.93 0.46 -8.14
C VAL A 22 10.00 1.65 -7.89
N ARG A 23 10.23 2.75 -8.63
CA ARG A 23 9.40 3.93 -8.51
C ARG A 23 7.96 3.62 -8.92
N ARG A 24 7.02 3.97 -8.06
CA ARG A 24 5.61 3.95 -8.42
C ARG A 24 5.29 5.14 -9.32
N LEU A 25 4.46 4.91 -10.31
CA LEU A 25 3.98 5.99 -11.16
C LEU A 25 3.29 7.04 -10.32
N ASP A 26 3.61 8.30 -10.56
CA ASP A 26 2.87 9.43 -10.04
C ASP A 26 1.46 9.41 -10.65
N ASN A 27 0.58 8.71 -9.98
CA ASN A 27 -0.83 8.84 -10.29
C ASN A 27 -1.37 9.96 -9.40
N PRO A 28 -1.98 11.01 -9.93
CA PRO A 28 -2.48 12.12 -9.13
C PRO A 28 -3.58 11.65 -8.17
N GLY A 29 -3.13 11.08 -7.07
CA GLY A 29 -3.93 10.85 -5.89
C GLY A 29 -4.80 9.59 -5.86
N ASN A 30 -4.72 8.69 -6.82
CA ASN A 30 -5.78 7.71 -6.99
C ASN A 30 -5.40 6.26 -6.68
N TYR A 31 -4.16 5.99 -6.29
CA TYR A 31 -3.73 4.63 -6.00
C TYR A 31 -3.04 4.54 -4.64
N PRO A 32 -3.72 4.07 -3.61
CA PRO A 32 -3.08 3.87 -2.32
C PRO A 32 -1.95 2.85 -2.43
N THR A 33 -0.93 3.01 -1.61
CA THR A 33 0.09 1.99 -1.46
C THR A 33 -0.41 0.97 -0.46
N PRO A 34 -0.42 -0.34 -0.79
CA PRO A 34 -0.89 -1.39 0.13
C PRO A 34 0.14 -1.57 1.26
N ILE A 35 0.00 -0.77 2.30
CA ILE A 35 0.94 -0.74 3.44
C ILE A 35 0.98 -2.10 4.14
N GLY A 36 -0.16 -2.78 4.25
CA GLY A 36 -0.26 -4.09 4.89
C GLY A 36 0.63 -5.17 4.26
N ALA A 37 0.90 -5.05 2.96
CA ALA A 37 1.80 -5.95 2.22
C ALA A 37 3.30 -5.66 2.44
N SER A 38 3.64 -4.64 3.25
CA SER A 38 5.01 -4.21 3.50
C SER A 38 5.49 -4.65 4.88
N SER A 39 6.73 -5.06 4.97
CA SER A 39 7.41 -5.40 6.23
C SER A 39 8.04 -4.17 6.90
N SER A 40 8.47 -3.21 6.08
CA SER A 40 9.08 -1.97 6.53
C SER A 40 8.94 -0.87 5.50
N VAL A 41 9.14 0.37 5.96
CA VAL A 41 9.17 1.55 5.10
C VAL A 41 10.44 2.33 5.39
N ASP A 42 11.27 2.51 4.37
CA ASP A 42 12.45 3.36 4.47
C ASP A 42 12.05 4.80 4.12
N ILE A 43 12.40 5.71 4.99
CA ILE A 43 12.14 7.14 4.80
C ILE A 43 13.47 7.84 4.53
N VAL A 44 13.66 8.31 3.31
CA VAL A 44 14.87 9.01 2.92
C VAL A 44 14.54 10.48 2.66
N ARG A 45 15.29 11.36 3.30
CA ARG A 45 15.16 12.81 3.17
C ARG A 45 16.22 13.31 2.22
N GLY A 46 15.81 14.00 1.17
CA GLY A 46 16.70 14.47 0.11
C GLY A 46 16.59 13.63 -1.16
N PRO A 47 17.29 14.00 -2.22
CA PRO A 47 17.16 13.36 -3.51
C PRO A 47 17.55 11.88 -3.46
N ALA A 48 16.86 11.06 -4.23
CA ALA A 48 17.23 9.66 -4.40
C ALA A 48 18.61 9.53 -5.07
N SER A 49 19.26 8.38 -4.84
CA SER A 49 20.51 8.06 -5.51
C SER A 49 20.34 8.08 -7.03
N PRO A 50 21.34 8.55 -7.79
CA PRO A 50 21.31 8.56 -9.25
C PRO A 50 21.01 7.22 -9.90
N ILE A 51 21.23 6.11 -9.21
CA ILE A 51 20.87 4.76 -9.70
C ILE A 51 19.36 4.57 -9.91
N TYR A 52 18.53 5.36 -9.24
CA TYR A 52 17.07 5.33 -9.41
C TYR A 52 16.59 6.25 -10.55
N GLY A 53 17.51 6.94 -11.24
CA GLY A 53 17.20 7.88 -12.32
C GLY A 53 16.75 9.25 -11.81
N PRO A 54 16.09 10.05 -12.69
CA PRO A 54 15.59 11.36 -12.31
C PRO A 54 14.57 11.26 -11.18
N ALA A 55 14.81 11.99 -10.09
CA ALA A 55 14.02 11.90 -8.87
C ALA A 55 13.62 13.28 -8.37
N LYS A 56 12.54 13.34 -7.59
CA LYS A 56 12.14 14.54 -6.86
C LYS A 56 13.13 14.81 -5.71
N ILE A 57 13.33 16.07 -5.41
CA ILE A 57 14.39 16.51 -4.49
C ILE A 57 14.01 16.41 -3.00
N GLY A 58 12.74 16.28 -2.69
CA GLY A 58 12.25 16.26 -1.29
C GLY A 58 12.65 15.01 -0.53
N GLY A 59 12.64 13.88 -1.20
CA GLY A 59 12.93 12.59 -0.61
C GLY A 59 12.05 11.49 -1.17
N TYR A 60 12.09 10.33 -0.52
CA TYR A 60 11.24 9.22 -0.92
C TYR A 60 10.87 8.29 0.25
N LEU A 61 9.75 7.60 0.07
CA LEU A 61 9.38 6.43 0.85
C LEU A 61 9.61 5.19 -0.01
N ASN A 62 10.33 4.21 0.52
CA ASN A 62 10.45 2.90 -0.10
C ASN A 62 9.76 1.85 0.77
N PHE A 63 8.71 1.27 0.24
CA PHE A 63 7.97 0.19 0.87
C PHE A 63 8.64 -1.13 0.53
N ASN A 64 9.16 -1.81 1.54
CA ASN A 64 9.76 -3.11 1.38
C ASN A 64 8.70 -4.19 1.55
N PRO A 65 8.45 -5.05 0.56
CA PRO A 65 7.45 -6.10 0.66
C PRO A 65 7.79 -7.09 1.78
N LYS A 66 6.77 -7.74 2.30
CA LYS A 66 6.96 -8.90 3.19
C LYS A 66 7.71 -10.00 2.46
N SER A 67 8.66 -10.62 3.14
CA SER A 67 9.53 -11.68 2.62
C SER A 67 9.77 -12.73 3.69
N ALA A 68 10.11 -13.94 3.28
CA ALA A 68 10.53 -14.98 4.19
C ALA A 68 11.95 -14.78 4.73
N LYS A 69 12.73 -13.88 4.15
CA LYS A 69 14.01 -13.46 4.71
C LYS A 69 13.78 -12.38 5.77
N VAL A 70 14.20 -12.68 6.98
CA VAL A 70 14.22 -11.75 8.12
C VAL A 70 15.62 -11.15 8.26
N GLY A 71 15.84 -10.33 9.27
CA GLY A 71 17.08 -9.58 9.47
C GLY A 71 18.35 -10.35 9.13
N ARG A 72 19.25 -9.69 8.42
CA ARG A 72 20.51 -10.25 7.86
C ARG A 72 20.36 -11.32 6.77
N GLY A 73 19.18 -11.41 6.13
CA GLY A 73 18.95 -12.33 5.02
C GLY A 73 18.78 -13.80 5.42
N GLN A 74 18.51 -14.08 6.68
CA GLN A 74 18.20 -15.42 7.15
C GLN A 74 16.75 -15.79 6.82
N TYR A 75 16.52 -17.04 6.45
CA TYR A 75 15.17 -17.56 6.30
C TYR A 75 14.45 -17.73 7.65
N LEU A 76 13.13 -17.73 7.61
CA LEU A 76 12.33 -18.17 8.75
C LEU A 76 12.66 -19.64 9.07
N ASP A 77 12.81 -19.95 10.36
CA ASP A 77 13.16 -21.32 10.80
C ASP A 77 11.96 -22.29 10.69
N SER A 78 10.75 -21.74 10.74
CA SER A 78 9.52 -22.52 10.67
C SER A 78 8.40 -21.70 10.00
N PRO A 79 7.38 -22.36 9.45
CA PRO A 79 6.20 -21.66 8.95
C PRO A 79 5.55 -20.83 10.06
N THR A 80 5.32 -19.57 9.79
CA THR A 80 4.59 -18.67 10.66
C THR A 80 3.51 -17.95 9.87
N GLY A 81 2.43 -17.61 10.52
CA GLY A 81 1.34 -16.90 9.87
C GLY A 81 0.48 -16.14 10.87
N GLN A 82 -0.29 -15.22 10.33
CA GLN A 82 -1.23 -14.42 11.09
C GLN A 82 -2.54 -14.31 10.32
N PHE A 83 -3.63 -14.35 11.07
CA PHE A 83 -4.95 -14.02 10.57
C PHE A 83 -5.50 -12.88 11.42
N SER A 84 -6.05 -11.85 10.79
CA SER A 84 -6.62 -10.71 11.49
C SER A 84 -7.91 -10.27 10.84
N TYR A 85 -8.87 -9.93 11.66
CA TYR A 85 -10.10 -9.29 11.25
C TYR A 85 -10.29 -8.01 12.05
N THR A 86 -10.43 -6.89 11.35
CA THR A 86 -10.66 -5.58 11.94
C THR A 86 -12.02 -5.08 11.51
N THR A 87 -12.84 -4.70 12.48
CA THR A 87 -14.13 -4.05 12.23
C THR A 87 -14.17 -2.70 12.94
N GLY A 88 -14.97 -1.79 12.43
CA GLY A 88 -15.07 -0.44 12.97
C GLY A 88 -16.32 0.30 12.52
N SER A 89 -16.38 1.59 12.83
CA SER A 89 -17.46 2.46 12.37
C SER A 89 -17.49 2.55 10.85
N TRP A 90 -18.66 2.92 10.30
CA TRP A 90 -18.93 3.03 8.86
C TRP A 90 -18.66 1.72 8.11
N ASP A 91 -19.23 0.64 8.62
CA ASP A 91 -19.15 -0.71 8.05
C ASP A 91 -17.74 -1.15 7.67
N LYS A 92 -16.75 -0.62 8.41
CA LYS A 92 -15.35 -1.00 8.17
C LYS A 92 -15.14 -2.48 8.49
N ASN A 93 -14.69 -3.22 7.48
CA ASN A 93 -14.32 -4.61 7.57
C ASN A 93 -13.01 -4.84 6.83
N VAL A 94 -11.97 -5.25 7.54
CA VAL A 94 -10.68 -5.59 6.95
C VAL A 94 -10.28 -6.97 7.40
N LEU A 95 -10.12 -7.86 6.44
CA LEU A 95 -9.65 -9.22 6.64
C LEU A 95 -8.23 -9.34 6.10
N THR A 96 -7.30 -9.79 6.93
CA THR A 96 -5.94 -10.08 6.49
C THR A 96 -5.55 -11.51 6.84
N ALA A 97 -4.81 -12.15 5.96
CA ALA A 97 -4.21 -13.44 6.18
C ALA A 97 -2.80 -13.45 5.61
N GLU A 98 -1.86 -13.98 6.35
CA GLU A 98 -0.48 -14.09 5.87
C GLU A 98 0.17 -15.36 6.39
N VAL A 99 1.07 -15.90 5.58
CA VAL A 99 1.89 -17.05 5.94
C VAL A 99 3.24 -16.95 5.24
N GLY A 100 4.28 -17.24 5.97
CA GLY A 100 5.64 -17.34 5.43
C GLY A 100 6.39 -18.48 6.09
N GLY A 101 7.44 -18.95 5.43
CA GLY A 101 8.22 -20.05 5.99
C GLY A 101 9.33 -20.53 5.08
N PRO A 102 10.12 -21.48 5.59
CA PRO A 102 11.13 -22.18 4.80
C PRO A 102 10.47 -23.23 3.90
N GLY A 103 11.08 -23.45 2.77
CA GLY A 103 10.70 -24.49 1.80
C GLY A 103 11.91 -25.02 1.07
N LYS A 104 11.67 -25.95 0.16
CA LYS A 104 12.70 -26.48 -0.73
C LYS A 104 12.17 -26.58 -2.15
N LEU A 105 12.95 -26.13 -3.09
CA LEU A 105 12.65 -26.25 -4.52
C LEU A 105 13.90 -26.75 -5.25
N ALA A 106 13.77 -27.84 -5.99
CA ALA A 106 14.88 -28.47 -6.72
C ALA A 106 16.14 -28.74 -5.85
N GLY A 107 15.94 -29.11 -4.58
CA GLY A 107 17.04 -29.38 -3.64
C GLY A 107 17.70 -28.13 -3.05
N LYS A 108 17.25 -26.93 -3.37
CA LYS A 108 17.74 -25.67 -2.81
C LYS A 108 16.79 -25.14 -1.74
N GLU A 109 17.33 -24.39 -0.81
CA GLU A 109 16.51 -23.70 0.19
C GLU A 109 15.73 -22.57 -0.47
N LEU A 110 14.45 -22.50 -0.12
CA LEU A 110 13.50 -21.49 -0.59
C LEU A 110 12.78 -20.91 0.63
N GLY A 111 12.72 -19.60 0.70
CA GLY A 111 11.77 -18.91 1.56
C GLY A 111 10.53 -18.50 0.76
N TYR A 112 9.36 -18.58 1.36
CA TYR A 112 8.13 -18.07 0.79
C TYR A 112 7.39 -17.16 1.76
N TYR A 113 6.69 -16.17 1.24
CA TYR A 113 5.77 -15.34 2.00
C TYR A 113 4.56 -15.00 1.14
N ILE A 114 3.37 -15.22 1.68
CA ILE A 114 2.10 -14.93 1.02
C ILE A 114 1.30 -14.03 1.93
N TYR A 115 0.75 -12.96 1.39
CA TYR A 115 -0.12 -12.00 2.07
C TYR A 115 -1.39 -11.80 1.26
N ALA A 116 -2.51 -11.78 1.95
CA ALA A 116 -3.82 -11.48 1.38
C ALA A 116 -4.55 -10.48 2.28
N GLU A 117 -5.21 -9.50 1.66
CA GLU A 117 -6.05 -8.51 2.35
C GLU A 117 -7.30 -8.27 1.53
N GLN A 118 -8.41 -8.19 2.22
CA GLN A 118 -9.68 -7.70 1.70
C GLN A 118 -10.18 -6.62 2.63
N GLU A 119 -10.37 -5.42 2.12
CA GLU A 119 -11.02 -4.32 2.83
C GLU A 119 -12.32 -3.97 2.13
N ASN A 120 -13.35 -3.75 2.95
CA ASN A 120 -14.62 -3.17 2.54
C ASN A 120 -15.01 -2.20 3.65
N SER A 121 -15.10 -0.92 3.32
CA SER A 121 -15.37 0.12 4.30
C SER A 121 -16.05 1.33 3.70
N ASP A 122 -17.01 1.83 4.41
CA ASP A 122 -17.64 3.12 4.14
C ASP A 122 -16.86 4.26 4.82
N SER A 123 -17.33 5.47 4.67
CA SER A 123 -16.77 6.66 5.27
C SER A 123 -17.87 7.48 5.95
N TYR A 124 -17.46 8.39 6.83
CA TYR A 124 -18.36 9.44 7.34
C TYR A 124 -18.84 10.41 6.24
N TYR A 125 -18.17 10.43 5.10
CA TYR A 125 -18.67 11.10 3.90
C TYR A 125 -19.65 10.18 3.16
N ARG A 126 -20.78 10.73 2.74
CA ARG A 126 -21.72 9.99 1.87
C ARG A 126 -21.09 9.70 0.52
N ASN A 127 -21.37 8.55 -0.05
CA ASN A 127 -20.83 8.08 -1.33
C ASN A 127 -19.28 8.05 -1.37
N SER A 128 -18.67 7.75 -0.24
CA SER A 128 -17.24 7.52 -0.17
C SER A 128 -17.01 6.16 0.47
N GLU A 129 -16.54 5.24 -0.34
CA GLU A 129 -16.31 3.85 0.05
C GLU A 129 -14.92 3.41 -0.40
N THR A 130 -14.42 2.36 0.21
CA THR A 130 -13.18 1.70 -0.17
C THR A 130 -13.44 0.21 -0.26
N ASP A 131 -13.24 -0.36 -1.44
CA ASP A 131 -13.16 -1.80 -1.68
C ASP A 131 -11.78 -2.10 -2.25
N GLN A 132 -10.98 -2.85 -1.50
CA GLN A 132 -9.66 -3.22 -1.98
C GLN A 132 -9.35 -4.68 -1.73
N THR A 133 -8.65 -5.28 -2.69
CA THR A 133 -8.10 -6.61 -2.58
C THR A 133 -6.61 -6.54 -2.86
N VAL A 134 -5.81 -7.07 -1.94
CA VAL A 134 -4.36 -7.20 -2.10
C VAL A 134 -3.98 -8.66 -1.98
N LEU A 135 -3.25 -9.17 -2.96
CA LEU A 135 -2.62 -10.49 -2.91
C LEU A 135 -1.15 -10.31 -3.26
N GLN A 136 -0.27 -10.76 -2.38
CA GLN A 136 1.17 -10.69 -2.59
C GLN A 136 1.78 -12.07 -2.35
N ALA A 137 2.72 -12.45 -3.21
CA ALA A 137 3.58 -13.59 -2.99
C ALA A 137 5.04 -13.18 -3.23
N ALA A 138 5.91 -13.57 -2.33
CA ALA A 138 7.35 -13.34 -2.42
C ALA A 138 8.10 -14.64 -2.15
N PHE A 139 9.13 -14.87 -2.93
CA PHE A 139 9.97 -16.06 -2.87
C PHE A 139 11.44 -15.65 -2.93
N ASP A 140 12.22 -16.24 -2.08
CA ASP A 140 13.66 -16.03 -1.98
C ASP A 140 14.36 -17.38 -2.06
N MET A 141 15.34 -17.53 -2.96
CA MET A 141 16.06 -18.78 -3.13
C MET A 141 17.55 -18.54 -3.27
N ASP A 142 18.34 -19.24 -2.49
CA ASP A 142 19.80 -19.23 -2.61
C ASP A 142 20.25 -20.34 -3.57
N LEU A 143 20.65 -19.91 -4.78
CA LEU A 143 21.14 -20.83 -5.82
C LEU A 143 22.55 -21.32 -5.52
N THR A 144 23.42 -20.44 -5.02
CA THR A 144 24.78 -20.73 -4.58
C THR A 144 25.11 -19.86 -3.36
N GLU A 145 26.25 -20.04 -2.74
CA GLU A 145 26.72 -19.21 -1.62
C GLU A 145 26.84 -17.72 -1.98
N ASN A 146 26.98 -17.39 -3.26
CA ASN A 146 27.14 -16.01 -3.74
C ASN A 146 26.03 -15.54 -4.67
N LEU A 147 25.02 -16.37 -4.90
CA LEU A 147 23.92 -16.02 -5.81
C LEU A 147 22.57 -16.37 -5.18
N SER A 148 21.80 -15.36 -4.91
CA SER A 148 20.39 -15.49 -4.51
C SER A 148 19.46 -14.90 -5.56
N VAL A 149 18.28 -15.47 -5.69
CA VAL A 149 17.21 -15.01 -6.57
C VAL A 149 15.99 -14.72 -5.73
N GLU A 150 15.48 -13.50 -5.89
CA GLU A 150 14.23 -13.07 -5.30
C GLU A 150 13.21 -12.82 -6.41
N PHE A 151 12.05 -13.41 -6.29
CA PHE A 151 10.96 -13.23 -7.25
C PHE A 151 9.61 -13.18 -6.53
N GLY A 152 8.64 -12.62 -7.19
CA GLY A 152 7.32 -12.49 -6.62
C GLY A 152 6.44 -11.56 -7.42
N GLY A 153 5.27 -11.32 -6.89
CA GLY A 153 4.31 -10.42 -7.51
C GLY A 153 3.25 -9.95 -6.52
N MET A 154 2.55 -8.92 -6.94
CA MET A 154 1.41 -8.36 -6.19
C MET A 154 0.28 -8.06 -7.16
N TYR A 155 -0.90 -8.54 -6.80
CA TYR A 155 -2.16 -8.12 -7.37
C TYR A 155 -2.82 -7.15 -6.40
N HIS A 156 -3.18 -5.97 -6.88
CA HIS A 156 -3.89 -4.97 -6.10
C HIS A 156 -5.04 -4.42 -6.92
N LYS A 157 -6.25 -4.72 -6.49
CA LYS A 157 -7.47 -4.09 -6.99
C LYS A 157 -7.93 -3.08 -5.95
N TYR A 158 -8.23 -1.90 -6.40
CA TYR A 158 -8.78 -0.82 -5.57
C TYR A 158 -9.97 -0.20 -6.29
N ASP A 159 -11.08 -0.12 -5.61
CA ASP A 159 -12.27 0.60 -6.02
C ASP A 159 -12.66 1.51 -4.86
N GLY A 160 -12.82 2.78 -5.15
CA GLY A 160 -13.11 3.74 -4.12
C GLY A 160 -13.56 5.08 -4.67
N ASN A 161 -14.61 5.58 -4.11
CA ASN A 161 -15.14 6.89 -4.44
C ASN A 161 -14.39 7.97 -3.67
N GLN A 162 -13.92 8.97 -4.36
CA GLN A 162 -13.14 10.05 -3.79
C GLN A 162 -13.94 11.34 -3.71
N ASN A 163 -13.85 12.00 -2.57
CA ASN A 163 -14.34 13.35 -2.40
C ASN A 163 -13.24 14.36 -2.75
N ALA A 164 -13.01 14.58 -4.02
CA ALA A 164 -11.95 15.44 -4.55
C ALA A 164 -12.44 16.83 -4.96
N GLY A 165 -13.38 17.40 -4.25
CA GLY A 165 -13.94 18.70 -4.58
C GLY A 165 -13.51 19.81 -3.61
N TRP A 166 -13.16 20.97 -4.15
CA TRP A 166 -12.96 22.20 -3.38
C TRP A 166 -14.20 23.08 -3.54
N ASN A 167 -15.20 22.85 -2.70
CA ASN A 167 -16.39 23.69 -2.74
C ASN A 167 -16.25 24.89 -1.79
N ARG A 168 -16.85 25.98 -2.19
CA ARG A 168 -16.96 27.16 -1.32
C ARG A 168 -17.83 26.82 -0.12
N VAL A 169 -17.58 27.50 0.99
CA VAL A 169 -18.47 27.47 2.14
C VAL A 169 -19.85 27.96 1.69
N THR A 170 -20.87 27.13 1.88
CA THR A 170 -22.25 27.43 1.55
C THR A 170 -22.99 27.85 2.81
N GLN A 171 -24.13 28.52 2.63
CA GLN A 171 -25.00 28.85 3.75
C GLN A 171 -25.52 27.57 4.43
N ASP A 172 -25.75 26.53 3.67
CA ASP A 172 -26.21 25.23 4.20
C ASP A 172 -25.15 24.55 5.10
N LEU A 173 -23.85 24.74 4.81
CA LEU A 173 -22.80 24.29 5.71
C LEU A 173 -22.84 25.06 7.04
N ILE A 174 -23.11 26.37 6.99
CA ILE A 174 -23.18 27.23 8.18
C ILE A 174 -24.38 26.87 9.04
N ASP A 175 -25.53 26.71 8.40
CA ASP A 175 -26.79 26.53 9.10
C ASP A 175 -27.06 25.10 9.55
N ASN A 176 -26.64 24.12 8.74
CA ASN A 176 -26.97 22.69 8.91
C ASN A 176 -25.76 21.77 9.02
N GLY A 177 -24.54 22.29 8.90
CA GLY A 177 -23.33 21.48 8.91
C GLY A 177 -23.16 20.57 7.67
N THR A 178 -23.88 20.84 6.58
CA THR A 178 -23.88 20.03 5.36
C THR A 178 -22.86 20.53 4.36
N TYR A 179 -21.84 19.74 4.09
CA TYR A 179 -20.81 20.05 3.10
C TYR A 179 -20.89 19.07 1.94
N ILE A 180 -21.09 19.59 0.73
CA ILE A 180 -21.24 18.80 -0.50
C ILE A 180 -20.02 19.04 -1.39
N THR A 181 -19.30 17.98 -1.74
CA THR A 181 -18.16 18.03 -2.65
C THR A 181 -18.49 17.26 -3.93
N GLY A 182 -19.19 17.85 -4.86
CA GLY A 182 -19.63 17.20 -6.09
C GLY A 182 -21.14 17.21 -6.29
N ASN A 183 -21.66 16.27 -7.03
CA ASN A 183 -23.09 16.14 -7.24
C ASN A 183 -23.79 15.55 -6.01
N ALA A 184 -24.88 16.15 -5.59
CA ALA A 184 -25.70 15.64 -4.48
C ALA A 184 -26.44 14.33 -4.82
N LYS A 185 -26.48 13.97 -6.10
CA LYS A 185 -27.07 12.72 -6.60
C LYS A 185 -26.01 11.95 -7.38
N PRO A 186 -26.03 10.60 -7.32
CA PRO A 186 -25.26 9.78 -8.23
C PRO A 186 -25.55 10.20 -9.68
N LEU A 187 -24.53 10.24 -10.50
CA LEU A 187 -24.73 10.33 -11.94
C LEU A 187 -25.18 8.94 -12.38
N ASP A 188 -26.37 8.85 -12.94
CA ASP A 188 -26.79 7.62 -13.60
C ASP A 188 -25.82 7.33 -14.74
N ALA A 189 -25.26 6.11 -14.76
CA ALA A 189 -24.30 5.67 -15.74
C ALA A 189 -24.99 5.33 -17.07
#